data_fe74f2e3b1528ca108fadb198b057fc5
#
_entry.id   fe74f2e3b1528ca108fadb198b057fc5
#
_cell.length_a   1.000
_cell.length_b   1.000
_cell.length_c   1.000
_cell.angle_alpha   90.00
_cell.angle_beta   90.00
_cell.angle_gamma   90.00
#
_symmetry.space_group_name_H-M   'P 1'
#
loop_
_entity.id
_entity.type
_entity.pdbx_description
1 polymer ?
#
loop_
_entity_poly.entity_id
_entity_poly.type
_entity_poly.pdbx_seq_one_letter_code
_entity_poly.pdbx_strand_id
1 'polypeptide(L)'
;MLTIRWACEADCALIRRLADEVFPATYRGIITPSQMEYMMEWMYGAEVLAREMCGEFAWFIASADGEPCGYLSVQHEAEDLFHLQKIYVLPRFQGIGAGEFLFRHAVEYIRSVQPAPCRMELNVNRNNRALHFYERMGMRKLREGDFPIGDGYYMNDYIMGLDIK
;
A
#
# COMPACT_ATOMS: atom_id res chain seq x y z
N MET A 1 8.17 14.25 -14.56
CA MET A 1 7.32 13.21 -15.19
C MET A 1 7.23 11.99 -14.28
N LEU A 2 6.02 11.52 -14.03
CA LEU A 2 5.81 10.33 -13.23
C LEU A 2 5.86 9.08 -14.10
N THR A 3 6.61 8.09 -13.65
CA THR A 3 6.70 6.78 -14.30
C THR A 3 6.48 5.69 -13.25
N ILE A 4 6.12 4.48 -13.69
CA ILE A 4 5.92 3.35 -12.80
C ILE A 4 6.42 2.08 -13.50
N ARG A 5 6.97 1.16 -12.70
CA ARG A 5 7.44 -0.12 -13.21
C ARG A 5 7.15 -1.24 -12.21
N TRP A 6 7.13 -2.47 -12.69
CA TRP A 6 7.12 -3.64 -11.84
C TRP A 6 8.38 -3.66 -10.98
N ALA A 7 8.21 -4.03 -9.72
CA ALA A 7 9.34 -4.35 -8.85
C ALA A 7 9.68 -5.83 -8.98
N CYS A 8 10.92 -6.16 -8.70
CA CYS A 8 11.40 -7.53 -8.68
C CYS A 8 12.21 -7.75 -7.39
N GLU A 9 12.70 -8.98 -7.20
CA GLU A 9 13.43 -9.34 -5.99
C GLU A 9 14.65 -8.43 -5.75
N ALA A 10 15.29 -7.97 -6.81
CA ALA A 10 16.43 -7.04 -6.71
C ALA A 10 16.05 -5.68 -6.13
N ASP A 11 14.76 -5.35 -6.08
CA ASP A 11 14.26 -4.08 -5.55
C ASP A 11 13.92 -4.12 -4.05
N CYS A 12 14.07 -5.26 -3.40
CA CYS A 12 13.69 -5.38 -1.98
C CYS A 12 14.41 -4.37 -1.08
N ALA A 13 15.71 -4.15 -1.32
CA ALA A 13 16.47 -3.15 -0.55
C ALA A 13 15.96 -1.73 -0.82
N LEU A 14 15.59 -1.41 -2.04
CA LEU A 14 15.02 -0.11 -2.40
C LEU A 14 13.67 0.09 -1.70
N ILE A 15 12.79 -0.90 -1.75
CA ILE A 15 11.49 -0.84 -1.11
C ILE A 15 11.65 -0.61 0.40
N ARG A 16 12.57 -1.35 1.04
CA ARG A 16 12.84 -1.17 2.47
C ARG A 16 13.32 0.25 2.77
N ARG A 17 14.19 0.79 1.95
CA ARG A 17 14.70 2.15 2.12
C ARG A 17 13.59 3.19 2.00
N LEU A 18 12.70 3.03 1.01
CA LEU A 18 11.55 3.91 0.84
C LEU A 18 10.60 3.79 2.04
N ALA A 19 10.35 2.59 2.51
CA ALA A 19 9.48 2.34 3.67
C ALA A 19 10.07 2.96 4.95
N ASP A 20 11.38 2.87 5.14
CA ASP A 20 12.05 3.48 6.29
C ASP A 20 11.83 5.00 6.36
N GLU A 21 11.66 5.65 5.24
CA GLU A 21 11.37 7.08 5.18
C GLU A 21 9.86 7.37 5.32
N VAL A 22 9.03 6.61 4.62
CA VAL A 22 7.57 6.81 4.57
C VAL A 22 6.90 6.47 5.89
N PHE A 23 7.26 5.35 6.51
CA PHE A 23 6.51 4.78 7.61
C PHE A 23 6.50 5.68 8.85
N PRO A 24 7.66 6.18 9.32
CA PRO A 24 7.68 7.12 10.45
C PRO A 24 6.91 8.41 10.16
N ALA A 25 7.01 8.94 8.94
CA ALA A 25 6.30 10.15 8.56
C ALA A 25 4.79 9.97 8.58
N THR A 26 4.32 8.78 8.20
CA THR A 26 2.88 8.46 8.14
C THR A 26 2.30 8.19 9.53
N TYR A 27 3.01 7.42 10.36
CA TYR A 27 2.44 6.86 11.59
C TYR A 27 2.91 7.51 12.89
N ARG A 28 3.80 8.50 12.82
CA ARG A 28 4.22 9.24 14.01
C ARG A 28 3.01 9.89 14.68
N GLY A 29 2.82 9.62 15.96
CA GLY A 29 1.67 10.12 16.71
C GLY A 29 0.40 9.27 16.56
N ILE A 30 0.41 8.25 15.70
CA ILE A 30 -0.72 7.32 15.52
C ILE A 30 -0.45 6.02 16.27
N ILE A 31 0.74 5.47 16.14
CA ILE A 31 1.18 4.26 16.84
C ILE A 31 2.45 4.53 17.63
N THR A 32 2.76 3.65 18.58
CA THR A 32 3.97 3.81 19.40
C THR A 32 5.22 3.49 18.59
N PRO A 33 6.41 4.03 19.01
CA PRO A 33 7.66 3.66 18.34
C PRO A 33 7.94 2.16 18.35
N SER A 34 7.60 1.45 19.44
CA SER A 34 7.79 0.00 19.49
C SER A 34 6.89 -0.75 18.53
N GLN A 35 5.63 -0.32 18.37
CA GLN A 35 4.74 -0.90 17.37
C GLN A 35 5.23 -0.60 15.95
N MET A 36 5.75 0.59 15.72
CA MET A 36 6.30 0.96 14.42
C MET A 36 7.46 0.05 14.04
N GLU A 37 8.39 -0.20 14.98
CA GLU A 37 9.51 -1.10 14.74
C GLU A 37 9.04 -2.52 14.45
N TYR A 38 8.07 -3.01 15.22
CA TYR A 38 7.48 -4.33 15.00
C TYR A 38 6.86 -4.42 13.59
N MET A 39 6.05 -3.42 13.21
CA MET A 39 5.37 -3.43 11.92
C MET A 39 6.34 -3.33 10.75
N MET A 40 7.44 -2.57 10.91
CA MET A 40 8.45 -2.50 9.86
C MET A 40 9.04 -3.88 9.53
N GLU A 41 9.37 -4.68 10.54
CA GLU A 41 9.85 -6.04 10.31
C GLU A 41 8.75 -6.96 9.81
N TRP A 42 7.54 -6.83 10.36
CA TRP A 42 6.41 -7.66 9.98
C TRP A 42 5.99 -7.44 8.52
N MET A 43 6.06 -6.21 8.04
CA MET A 43 5.61 -5.83 6.69
C MET A 43 6.73 -5.78 5.65
N TYR A 44 7.94 -5.42 6.08
CA TYR A 44 9.05 -5.10 5.17
C TYR A 44 10.34 -5.85 5.50
N GLY A 45 10.29 -6.84 6.37
CA GLY A 45 11.45 -7.70 6.62
C GLY A 45 11.95 -8.33 5.33
N ALA A 46 13.25 -8.57 5.21
CA ALA A 46 13.85 -9.09 3.98
C ALA A 46 13.20 -10.39 3.51
N GLU A 47 12.90 -11.30 4.45
CA GLU A 47 12.25 -12.56 4.13
C GLU A 47 10.80 -12.36 3.66
N VAL A 48 10.10 -11.39 4.25
CA VAL A 48 8.72 -11.06 3.88
C VAL A 48 8.68 -10.53 2.45
N LEU A 49 9.54 -9.56 2.13
CA LEU A 49 9.59 -8.97 0.79
C LEU A 49 9.97 -10.02 -0.27
N ALA A 50 10.98 -10.84 0.01
CA ALA A 50 11.41 -11.89 -0.91
C ALA A 50 10.26 -12.87 -1.19
N ARG A 51 9.52 -13.27 -0.15
CA ARG A 51 8.38 -14.16 -0.30
C ARG A 51 7.26 -13.53 -1.11
N GLU A 52 6.96 -12.25 -0.89
CA GLU A 52 5.91 -11.55 -1.61
C GLU A 52 6.26 -11.36 -3.09
N MET A 53 7.53 -11.20 -3.42
CA MET A 53 7.95 -11.07 -4.82
C MET A 53 7.76 -12.36 -5.63
N CYS A 54 7.62 -13.50 -4.96
CA CYS A 54 7.45 -14.80 -5.62
C CYS A 54 6.02 -15.31 -5.59
N GLY A 55 5.08 -14.58 -4.97
CA GLY A 55 3.72 -15.05 -4.74
C GLY A 55 2.67 -14.29 -5.53
N GLU A 56 1.50 -14.19 -4.91
CA GLU A 56 0.31 -13.56 -5.47
C GLU A 56 0.28 -12.03 -5.33
N PHE A 57 1.41 -11.44 -4.91
CA PHE A 57 1.55 -9.99 -4.78
C PHE A 57 2.16 -9.38 -6.03
N ALA A 58 1.65 -8.22 -6.41
CA ALA A 58 2.24 -7.42 -7.47
C ALA A 58 2.77 -6.12 -6.84
N TRP A 59 4.07 -5.92 -6.92
CA TRP A 59 4.74 -4.74 -6.40
C TRP A 59 5.15 -3.82 -7.54
N PHE A 60 4.95 -2.52 -7.34
CA PHE A 60 5.32 -1.49 -8.32
C PHE A 60 6.05 -0.35 -7.63
N ILE A 61 6.99 0.24 -8.33
CA ILE A 61 7.74 1.41 -7.86
C ILE A 61 7.50 2.56 -8.82
N ALA A 62 7.07 3.69 -8.27
CA ALA A 62 6.89 4.92 -9.03
C ALA A 62 8.12 5.82 -8.87
N SER A 63 8.42 6.58 -9.91
CA SER A 63 9.51 7.55 -9.92
C SER A 63 9.03 8.89 -10.45
N ALA A 64 9.61 9.96 -9.93
CA ALA A 64 9.41 11.32 -10.44
C ALA A 64 10.73 11.80 -11.01
N ASP A 65 10.75 12.08 -12.31
CA ASP A 65 11.95 12.49 -13.05
C ASP A 65 13.15 11.57 -12.78
N GLY A 66 12.87 10.26 -12.74
CA GLY A 66 13.90 9.23 -12.56
C GLY A 66 14.25 8.90 -11.11
N GLU A 67 13.73 9.64 -10.13
CA GLU A 67 13.97 9.37 -8.72
C GLU A 67 12.81 8.59 -8.10
N PRO A 68 13.06 7.44 -7.45
CA PRO A 68 11.98 6.69 -6.80
C PRO A 68 11.24 7.56 -5.79
N CYS A 69 9.92 7.62 -5.91
CA CYS A 69 9.10 8.51 -5.09
C CYS A 69 7.99 7.80 -4.31
N GLY A 70 7.71 6.55 -4.62
CA GLY A 70 6.65 5.81 -3.96
C GLY A 70 6.54 4.39 -4.46
N TYR A 71 5.64 3.63 -3.85
CA TYR A 71 5.43 2.23 -4.21
C TYR A 71 4.00 1.80 -3.87
N LEU A 72 3.60 0.70 -4.47
CA LEU A 72 2.34 0.04 -4.13
C LEU A 72 2.50 -1.47 -4.22
N SER A 73 1.66 -2.19 -3.48
CA SER A 73 1.53 -3.63 -3.67
C SER A 73 0.06 -4.03 -3.63
N VAL A 74 -0.30 -4.94 -4.53
CA VAL A 74 -1.64 -5.49 -4.67
C VAL A 74 -1.55 -6.99 -4.50
N GLN A 75 -2.44 -7.55 -3.67
CA GLN A 75 -2.58 -9.01 -3.50
C GLN A 75 -3.88 -9.46 -4.14
N HIS A 76 -3.82 -10.51 -4.94
CA HIS A 76 -5.01 -11.15 -5.50
C HIS A 76 -5.48 -12.20 -4.49
N GLU A 77 -6.51 -11.86 -3.71
CA GLU A 77 -6.97 -12.68 -2.58
C GLU A 77 -8.00 -13.74 -2.98
N ALA A 78 -8.82 -13.43 -3.97
CA ALA A 78 -9.83 -14.34 -4.51
C ALA A 78 -10.10 -13.91 -5.96
N GLU A 79 -10.87 -14.72 -6.68
CA GLU A 79 -11.13 -14.46 -8.11
C GLU A 79 -11.61 -13.02 -8.37
N ASP A 80 -12.50 -12.53 -7.52
CA ASP A 80 -13.10 -11.20 -7.67
C ASP A 80 -12.70 -10.22 -6.56
N LEU A 81 -11.64 -10.53 -5.81
CA LEU A 81 -11.20 -9.71 -4.70
C LEU A 81 -9.70 -9.48 -4.73
N PHE A 82 -9.33 -8.20 -4.73
CA PHE A 82 -7.94 -7.74 -4.64
C PHE A 82 -7.78 -6.87 -3.40
N HIS A 83 -6.61 -6.92 -2.79
CA HIS A 83 -6.29 -6.08 -1.65
C HIS A 83 -5.11 -5.18 -2.01
N LEU A 84 -5.32 -3.87 -1.94
CA LEU A 84 -4.26 -2.88 -2.07
C LEU A 84 -3.53 -2.84 -0.73
N GLN A 85 -2.50 -3.65 -0.61
CA GLN A 85 -1.80 -3.85 0.65
C GLN A 85 -0.98 -2.64 1.06
N LYS A 86 -0.37 -1.97 0.09
CA LYS A 86 0.48 -0.81 0.34
C LYS A 86 0.34 0.19 -0.80
N ILE A 87 0.26 1.47 -0.44
CA ILE A 87 0.35 2.59 -1.37
C ILE A 87 0.91 3.77 -0.59
N TYR A 88 2.12 4.19 -0.94
CA TYR A 88 2.82 5.24 -0.21
C TYR A 88 3.63 6.11 -1.14
N VAL A 89 3.70 7.41 -0.81
CA VAL A 89 4.52 8.40 -1.50
C VAL A 89 5.43 9.05 -0.47
N LEU A 90 6.70 9.20 -0.81
CA LEU A 90 7.67 9.89 0.05
C LEU A 90 7.18 11.31 0.36
N PRO A 91 7.37 11.81 1.60
CA PRO A 91 6.87 13.13 1.97
C PRO A 91 7.28 14.26 1.02
N ARG A 92 8.54 14.25 0.55
CA ARG A 92 9.03 15.30 -0.34
C ARG A 92 8.45 15.26 -1.76
N PHE A 93 7.74 14.18 -2.10
CA PHE A 93 7.08 14.04 -3.40
C PHE A 93 5.56 14.13 -3.32
N GLN A 94 5.01 14.41 -2.15
CA GLN A 94 3.57 14.60 -1.99
C GLN A 94 3.15 15.94 -2.63
N GLY A 95 1.91 16.00 -3.08
CA GLY A 95 1.38 17.20 -3.70
C GLY A 95 1.64 17.35 -5.21
N ILE A 96 2.25 16.33 -5.85
CA ILE A 96 2.51 16.35 -7.29
C ILE A 96 1.65 15.36 -8.08
N GLY A 97 0.64 14.77 -7.43
CA GLY A 97 -0.23 13.80 -8.07
C GLY A 97 0.28 12.36 -8.07
N ALA A 98 1.36 12.08 -7.35
CA ALA A 98 1.94 10.73 -7.32
C ALA A 98 1.02 9.70 -6.68
N GLY A 99 0.29 10.07 -5.63
CA GLY A 99 -0.66 9.17 -4.98
C GLY A 99 -1.79 8.75 -5.92
N GLU A 100 -2.38 9.70 -6.63
CA GLU A 100 -3.40 9.42 -7.63
C GLU A 100 -2.86 8.56 -8.76
N PHE A 101 -1.65 8.85 -9.21
CA PHE A 101 -0.98 8.08 -10.26
C PHE A 101 -0.81 6.62 -9.86
N LEU A 102 -0.34 6.38 -8.63
CA LEU A 102 -0.21 5.02 -8.08
C LEU A 102 -1.57 4.33 -7.97
N PHE A 103 -2.57 5.01 -7.43
CA PHE A 103 -3.90 4.44 -7.23
C PHE A 103 -4.52 4.03 -8.58
N ARG A 104 -4.45 4.89 -9.58
CA ARG A 104 -4.96 4.60 -10.91
C ARG A 104 -4.25 3.41 -11.55
N HIS A 105 -2.94 3.30 -11.33
CA HIS A 105 -2.17 2.16 -11.82
C HIS A 105 -2.62 0.85 -11.18
N ALA A 106 -2.90 0.87 -9.88
CA ALA A 106 -3.42 -0.30 -9.17
C ALA A 106 -4.75 -0.77 -9.80
N VAL A 107 -5.67 0.16 -10.07
CA VAL A 107 -6.95 -0.15 -10.69
C VAL A 107 -6.76 -0.72 -12.10
N GLU A 108 -5.90 -0.11 -12.90
CA GLU A 108 -5.61 -0.60 -14.26
C GLU A 108 -4.99 -1.99 -14.26
N TYR A 109 -4.05 -2.23 -13.33
CA TYR A 109 -3.45 -3.54 -13.16
C TYR A 109 -4.51 -4.59 -12.85
N ILE A 110 -5.41 -4.29 -11.89
CA ILE A 110 -6.48 -5.20 -11.51
C ILE A 110 -7.38 -5.51 -12.70
N ARG A 111 -7.76 -4.51 -13.49
CA ARG A 111 -8.56 -4.71 -14.70
C ARG A 111 -7.86 -5.61 -15.70
N SER A 112 -6.54 -5.51 -15.81
CA SER A 112 -5.78 -6.35 -16.74
C SER A 112 -5.72 -7.82 -16.31
N VAL A 113 -5.74 -8.07 -14.99
CA VAL A 113 -5.72 -9.42 -14.42
C VAL A 113 -7.12 -10.02 -14.40
N GLN A 114 -8.13 -9.22 -14.04
CA GLN A 114 -9.52 -9.64 -13.91
C GLN A 114 -10.42 -8.69 -14.70
N PRO A 115 -10.71 -9.00 -15.99
CA PRO A 115 -11.57 -8.14 -16.82
C PRO A 115 -13.03 -8.11 -16.38
N ALA A 116 -13.50 -9.15 -15.67
CA ALA A 116 -14.85 -9.18 -15.11
C ALA A 116 -14.93 -8.27 -13.87
N PRO A 117 -16.14 -7.83 -13.48
CA PRO A 117 -16.28 -6.98 -12.29
C PRO A 117 -15.67 -7.62 -11.05
N CYS A 118 -14.96 -6.81 -10.27
CA CYS A 118 -14.31 -7.26 -9.04
C CYS A 118 -14.25 -6.09 -8.05
N ARG A 119 -13.63 -6.32 -6.89
CA ARG A 119 -13.49 -5.32 -5.85
C ARG A 119 -12.04 -5.19 -5.42
N MET A 120 -11.62 -3.95 -5.17
CA MET A 120 -10.35 -3.67 -4.50
C MET A 120 -10.66 -3.17 -3.09
N GLU A 121 -10.05 -3.81 -2.08
CA GLU A 121 -10.15 -3.38 -0.69
C GLU A 121 -8.80 -2.91 -0.18
N LEU A 122 -8.81 -2.10 0.87
CA LEU A 122 -7.60 -1.73 1.60
C LEU A 122 -7.92 -1.50 3.07
N ASN A 123 -6.88 -1.63 3.88
CA ASN A 123 -6.92 -1.25 5.29
C ASN A 123 -6.28 0.13 5.46
N VAL A 124 -6.92 1.01 6.21
CA VAL A 124 -6.36 2.31 6.55
C VAL A 124 -6.61 2.59 8.03
N ASN A 125 -5.56 2.98 8.76
CA ASN A 125 -5.71 3.34 10.17
C ASN A 125 -6.74 4.45 10.32
N ARG A 126 -7.63 4.32 11.32
CA ARG A 126 -8.73 5.28 11.52
C ARG A 126 -8.25 6.72 11.77
N ASN A 127 -6.99 6.88 12.18
CA ASN A 127 -6.39 8.20 12.42
C ASN A 127 -5.45 8.65 11.30
N ASN A 128 -5.36 7.88 10.22
CA ASN A 128 -4.50 8.23 9.08
C ASN A 128 -5.23 9.19 8.16
N ARG A 129 -4.59 10.31 7.84
CA ARG A 129 -5.14 11.33 6.93
C ARG A 129 -5.40 10.83 5.51
N ALA A 130 -4.72 9.75 5.11
CA ALA A 130 -4.92 9.14 3.80
C ALA A 130 -6.36 8.68 3.56
N LEU A 131 -7.15 8.50 4.64
CA LEU A 131 -8.58 8.18 4.55
C LEU A 131 -9.29 9.13 3.58
N HIS A 132 -9.03 10.43 3.67
CA HIS A 132 -9.67 11.43 2.81
C HIS A 132 -9.25 11.29 1.35
N PHE A 133 -8.00 10.94 1.12
CA PHE A 133 -7.49 10.66 -0.22
C PHE A 133 -8.24 9.48 -0.85
N TYR A 134 -8.40 8.40 -0.10
CA TYR A 134 -9.11 7.21 -0.62
C TYR A 134 -10.57 7.52 -0.92
N GLU A 135 -11.22 8.32 -0.07
CA GLU A 135 -12.60 8.75 -0.32
C GLU A 135 -12.70 9.57 -1.62
N ARG A 136 -11.75 10.48 -1.86
CA ARG A 136 -11.70 11.24 -3.11
C ARG A 136 -11.47 10.34 -4.33
N MET A 137 -10.77 9.23 -4.16
CA MET A 137 -10.54 8.26 -5.24
C MET A 137 -11.75 7.37 -5.51
N GLY A 138 -12.83 7.53 -4.74
CA GLY A 138 -14.08 6.80 -4.94
C GLY A 138 -14.27 5.62 -4.00
N MET A 139 -13.38 5.41 -3.06
CA MET A 139 -13.54 4.32 -2.08
C MET A 139 -14.54 4.69 -0.99
N ARG A 140 -15.19 3.68 -0.43
CA ARG A 140 -16.11 3.86 0.68
C ARG A 140 -15.73 2.93 1.83
N LYS A 141 -16.06 3.33 3.06
CA LYS A 141 -15.89 2.48 4.23
C LYS A 141 -16.85 1.31 4.17
N LEU A 142 -16.34 0.09 4.27
CA LEU A 142 -17.14 -1.13 4.27
C LEU A 142 -17.36 -1.63 5.70
N ARG A 143 -16.32 -1.62 6.50
CA ARG A 143 -16.34 -2.09 7.90
C ARG A 143 -15.11 -1.55 8.64
N GLU A 144 -15.05 -1.81 9.94
CA GLU A 144 -13.90 -1.45 10.76
C GLU A 144 -13.60 -2.56 11.74
N GLY A 145 -12.39 -2.55 12.31
CA GLY A 145 -11.99 -3.53 13.30
C GLY A 145 -10.64 -3.21 13.91
N ASP A 146 -10.36 -3.95 14.99
CA ASP A 146 -9.06 -3.92 15.65
C ASP A 146 -8.41 -5.26 15.37
N PHE A 147 -7.52 -5.28 14.37
CA PHE A 147 -6.96 -6.51 13.83
C PHE A 147 -5.65 -6.86 14.56
N PRO A 148 -5.58 -8.03 15.24
CA PRO A 148 -4.33 -8.43 15.89
C PRO A 148 -3.27 -8.77 14.84
N ILE A 149 -2.05 -8.27 15.08
CA ILE A 149 -0.93 -8.52 14.18
C ILE A 149 0.22 -9.26 14.86
N GLY A 150 -0.02 -9.73 16.09
CA GLY A 150 0.97 -10.45 16.88
C GLY A 150 1.64 -9.56 17.92
N ASP A 151 2.30 -10.20 18.87
CA ASP A 151 3.06 -9.53 19.94
C ASP A 151 2.23 -8.51 20.75
N GLY A 152 0.90 -8.71 20.81
CA GLY A 152 0.01 -7.81 21.53
C GLY A 152 -0.36 -6.53 20.79
N TYR A 153 0.08 -6.36 19.55
CA TYR A 153 -0.22 -5.18 18.75
C TYR A 153 -1.48 -5.37 17.89
N TYR A 154 -2.13 -4.25 17.57
CA TYR A 154 -3.34 -4.22 16.75
C TYR A 154 -3.25 -3.15 15.68
N MET A 155 -3.86 -3.43 14.53
CA MET A 155 -4.15 -2.43 13.51
C MET A 155 -5.62 -2.00 13.70
N ASN A 156 -5.83 -0.73 14.05
CA ASN A 156 -7.15 -0.16 14.29
C ASN A 156 -7.62 0.52 13.01
N ASP A 157 -8.25 -0.25 12.13
CA ASP A 157 -8.46 0.16 10.75
C ASP A 157 -9.92 0.26 10.35
N TYR A 158 -10.16 1.09 9.32
CA TYR A 158 -11.29 0.91 8.42
C TYR A 158 -10.85 0.02 7.27
N ILE A 159 -11.75 -0.82 6.79
CA ILE A 159 -11.57 -1.50 5.51
C ILE A 159 -12.41 -0.73 4.50
N MET A 160 -11.75 -0.22 3.47
CA MET A 160 -12.39 0.54 2.41
C MET A 160 -12.44 -0.28 1.13
N GLY A 161 -13.42 -0.02 0.29
CA GLY A 161 -13.59 -0.77 -0.94
C GLY A 161 -13.97 0.10 -2.12
N LEU A 162 -13.55 -0.38 -3.30
CA LEU A 162 -13.88 0.19 -4.60
C LEU A 162 -14.34 -0.93 -5.52
N ASP A 163 -15.52 -0.77 -6.10
CA ASP A 163 -16.00 -1.71 -7.12
C ASP A 163 -15.35 -1.34 -8.45
N ILE A 164 -14.69 -2.32 -9.07
CA ILE A 164 -14.01 -2.15 -10.36
C ILE A 164 -14.84 -2.91 -11.43
N LYS A 165 -15.32 -2.16 -12.41
CA LYS A 165 -16.20 -2.68 -13.47
C LYS A 165 -15.49 -2.82 -14.80
#